data_c731a57909601259b5cc0bf3f94d66b1
#
_entry.id   c731a57909601259b5cc0bf3f94d66b1
#
_cell.length_a   1.000
_cell.length_b   1.000
_cell.length_c   1.000
_cell.angle_alpha   90.00
_cell.angle_beta   90.00
_cell.angle_gamma   90.00
#
_symmetry.space_group_name_H-M   'P 1'
#
loop_
_entity.id
_entity.type
_entity.pdbx_description
1 polymer ?
#
loop_
_entity_poly.entity_id
_entity_poly.type
_entity_poly.pdbx_seq_one_letter_code
_entity_poly.pdbx_strand_id
1 'polypeptide(L)'
;MMKVMTFRDFYTNLSPSIRSTIFLTIVLLIVIIIISKKLDKYKYTDTPTGIIIILEWLIGGINDMCKSIIGRPYRKIAPYVTTLAIFLFVANISGLLGLTPPTASVSCTLTLGIMTFTIIQMTGIRSQGILSYLKGFVDPNPIFLPINLIGEIATPFSLGLRLFGNILSGSVIMGLVYSVMGFGAIVVAPALHGYFDIFSGFIQTLVFCTLTTMFISGKLPDEEVDYFDTHE
;
A
#
# COMPACT_ATOMS: atom_id res chain seq x y z
N MET A 1 43.58 -0.22 -2.88
CA MET A 1 43.13 0.87 -3.76
C MET A 1 41.59 0.82 -3.78
N MET A 2 40.90 1.62 -2.94
CA MET A 2 39.46 1.68 -2.92
C MET A 2 38.96 2.34 -4.22
N LYS A 3 38.33 1.55 -5.11
CA LYS A 3 37.71 2.08 -6.32
C LYS A 3 36.53 2.97 -5.86
N VAL A 4 36.63 4.27 -6.13
CA VAL A 4 35.49 5.18 -5.89
C VAL A 4 34.37 4.70 -6.79
N MET A 5 33.33 4.14 -6.16
CA MET A 5 32.15 3.61 -6.84
C MET A 5 31.40 4.79 -7.47
N THR A 6 31.39 4.85 -8.79
CA THR A 6 30.65 5.88 -9.52
C THR A 6 29.14 5.65 -9.30
N PHE A 7 28.34 6.72 -9.26
CA PHE A 7 26.86 6.63 -9.12
C PHE A 7 26.26 5.66 -10.14
N ARG A 8 26.80 5.60 -11.34
CA ARG A 8 26.43 4.64 -12.38
C ARG A 8 26.67 3.19 -11.97
N ASP A 9 27.84 2.91 -11.37
CA ASP A 9 28.20 1.55 -10.91
C ASP A 9 27.31 1.11 -9.74
N PHE A 10 26.97 2.04 -8.84
CA PHE A 10 26.02 1.79 -7.77
C PHE A 10 24.63 1.44 -8.32
N TYR A 11 24.11 2.23 -9.26
CA TYR A 11 22.79 2.01 -9.86
C TYR A 11 22.70 0.71 -10.67
N THR A 12 23.75 0.34 -11.41
CA THR A 12 23.78 -0.90 -12.20
C THR A 12 23.89 -2.16 -11.33
N ASN A 13 24.45 -2.06 -10.12
CA ASN A 13 24.56 -3.17 -9.18
C ASN A 13 23.30 -3.40 -8.35
N LEU A 14 22.29 -2.50 -8.40
CA LEU A 14 21.01 -2.67 -7.74
C LEU A 14 20.16 -3.75 -8.44
N SER A 15 19.39 -4.49 -7.66
CA SER A 15 18.44 -5.46 -8.22
C SER A 15 17.43 -4.77 -9.15
N PRO A 16 16.91 -5.45 -10.19
CA PRO A 16 15.93 -4.87 -11.12
C PRO A 16 14.72 -4.28 -10.41
N SER A 17 14.20 -4.96 -9.38
CA SER A 17 13.05 -4.48 -8.58
C SER A 17 13.35 -3.16 -7.86
N ILE A 18 14.54 -2.98 -7.29
CA ILE A 18 14.92 -1.73 -6.62
C ILE A 18 15.02 -0.58 -7.63
N ARG A 19 15.61 -0.83 -8.81
CA ARG A 19 15.67 0.17 -9.89
C ARG A 19 14.28 0.61 -10.33
N SER A 20 13.36 -0.36 -10.53
CA SER A 20 11.97 -0.08 -10.86
C SER A 20 11.26 0.70 -9.74
N THR A 21 11.52 0.38 -8.48
CA THR A 21 10.97 1.11 -7.33
C THR A 21 11.39 2.58 -7.35
N ILE A 22 12.69 2.85 -7.52
CA ILE A 22 13.23 4.21 -7.58
C ILE A 22 12.61 4.97 -8.76
N PHE A 23 12.60 4.36 -9.95
CA PHE A 23 12.03 4.96 -11.15
C PHE A 23 10.53 5.31 -10.95
N LEU A 24 9.73 4.35 -10.48
CA LEU A 24 8.31 4.52 -10.20
C LEU A 24 8.04 5.62 -9.17
N THR A 25 8.83 5.66 -8.09
CA THR A 25 8.69 6.68 -7.05
C THR A 25 8.97 8.07 -7.62
N ILE A 26 10.02 8.22 -8.44
CA ILE A 26 10.35 9.49 -9.09
C ILE A 26 9.23 9.93 -10.04
N VAL A 27 8.72 9.01 -10.88
CA VAL A 27 7.62 9.28 -11.81
C VAL A 27 6.37 9.71 -11.05
N LEU A 28 5.99 9.00 -9.99
CA LEU A 28 4.84 9.35 -9.14
C LEU A 28 5.01 10.73 -8.49
N LEU A 29 6.18 11.04 -7.95
CA LEU A 29 6.46 12.36 -7.38
C LEU A 29 6.30 13.47 -8.42
N ILE A 30 6.83 13.28 -9.63
CA ILE A 30 6.67 14.27 -10.72
C ILE A 30 5.18 14.45 -11.07
N VAL A 31 4.44 13.36 -11.21
CA VAL A 31 3.01 13.39 -11.52
C VAL A 31 2.23 14.12 -10.43
N ILE A 32 2.49 13.80 -9.16
CA ILE A 32 1.84 14.46 -8.01
C ILE A 32 2.14 15.96 -7.99
N ILE A 33 3.38 16.38 -8.24
CA ILE A 33 3.76 17.80 -8.30
C ILE A 33 3.05 18.52 -9.45
N ILE A 34 2.94 17.89 -10.63
CA ILE A 34 2.25 18.46 -11.78
C ILE A 34 0.75 18.63 -11.47
N ILE A 35 0.14 17.61 -10.87
CA ILE A 35 -1.28 17.64 -10.48
C ILE A 35 -1.52 18.71 -9.41
N SER A 36 -0.68 18.78 -8.38
CA SER A 36 -0.78 19.80 -7.32
C SER A 36 -0.74 21.21 -7.89
N LYS A 37 0.24 21.50 -8.76
CA LYS A 37 0.32 22.82 -9.43
C LYS A 37 -0.88 23.11 -10.32
N LYS A 38 -1.52 22.10 -10.88
CA LYS A 38 -2.73 22.28 -11.68
C LYS A 38 -3.94 22.56 -10.80
N LEU A 39 -4.04 21.86 -9.65
CA LEU A 39 -5.09 22.07 -8.65
C LEU A 39 -5.02 23.47 -8.01
N ASP A 40 -3.82 23.99 -7.73
CA ASP A 40 -3.64 25.33 -7.16
C ASP A 40 -4.20 26.45 -8.07
N LYS A 41 -4.33 26.19 -9.38
CA LYS A 41 -4.91 27.14 -10.34
C LYS A 41 -6.44 27.04 -10.47
N TYR A 42 -7.05 25.98 -9.93
CA TYR A 42 -8.50 25.77 -9.95
C TYR A 42 -9.18 26.62 -8.86
N LYS A 43 -10.19 27.38 -9.26
CA LYS A 43 -11.06 28.10 -8.31
C LYS A 43 -12.21 27.18 -7.90
N TYR A 44 -12.73 27.35 -6.69
CA TYR A 44 -13.88 26.60 -6.16
C TYR A 44 -15.15 26.69 -7.01
N THR A 45 -15.21 27.66 -7.92
CA THR A 45 -16.34 27.88 -8.84
C THR A 45 -16.19 27.15 -10.17
N ASP A 46 -15.01 26.58 -10.47
CA ASP A 46 -14.77 25.93 -11.75
C ASP A 46 -15.31 24.49 -11.73
N THR A 47 -15.99 24.07 -12.79
CA THR A 47 -16.45 22.69 -12.92
C THR A 47 -15.26 21.77 -13.10
N PRO A 48 -15.10 20.75 -12.24
CA PRO A 48 -13.99 19.82 -12.35
C PRO A 48 -14.07 19.04 -13.67
N THR A 49 -12.97 18.91 -14.39
CA THR A 49 -12.92 18.25 -15.69
C THR A 49 -11.88 17.14 -15.75
N GLY A 50 -12.20 16.07 -16.45
CA GLY A 50 -11.27 15.00 -16.82
C GLY A 50 -10.56 14.34 -15.64
N ILE A 51 -9.24 14.47 -15.58
CA ILE A 51 -8.39 13.79 -14.61
C ILE A 51 -8.71 14.20 -13.14
N ILE A 52 -9.23 15.41 -12.94
CA ILE A 52 -9.58 15.91 -11.60
C ILE A 52 -10.78 15.15 -11.05
N ILE A 53 -11.78 14.84 -11.87
CA ILE A 53 -12.94 14.02 -11.47
C ILE A 53 -12.50 12.62 -11.03
N ILE A 54 -11.57 12.00 -11.78
CA ILE A 54 -11.06 10.67 -11.45
C ILE A 54 -10.31 10.70 -10.12
N LEU A 55 -9.49 11.72 -9.89
CA LEU A 55 -8.75 11.88 -8.63
C LEU A 55 -9.68 12.16 -7.46
N GLU A 56 -10.69 13.02 -7.64
CA GLU A 56 -11.68 13.32 -6.61
C GLU A 56 -12.48 12.05 -6.24
N TRP A 57 -12.90 11.28 -7.23
CA TRP A 57 -13.58 10.00 -7.01
C TRP A 57 -12.69 9.00 -6.25
N LEU A 58 -11.41 8.86 -6.66
CA LEU A 58 -10.45 7.95 -6.01
C LEU A 58 -10.16 8.37 -4.56
N ILE A 59 -9.83 9.65 -4.36
CA ILE A 59 -9.50 10.19 -3.04
C ILE A 59 -10.74 10.18 -2.15
N GLY A 60 -11.91 10.53 -2.69
CA GLY A 60 -13.19 10.46 -2.01
C GLY A 60 -13.49 9.05 -1.52
N GLY A 61 -13.41 8.05 -2.39
CA GLY A 61 -13.64 6.64 -2.02
C GLY A 61 -12.68 6.13 -0.93
N ILE A 62 -11.40 6.52 -0.97
CA ILE A 62 -10.44 6.16 0.09
C ILE A 62 -10.77 6.89 1.39
N ASN A 63 -11.14 8.17 1.33
CA ASN A 63 -11.56 8.94 2.51
C ASN A 63 -12.81 8.34 3.16
N ASP A 64 -13.81 7.95 2.37
CA ASP A 64 -15.04 7.34 2.86
C ASP A 64 -14.76 5.97 3.50
N MET A 65 -13.88 5.17 2.90
CA MET A 65 -13.39 3.93 3.50
C MET A 65 -12.69 4.20 4.84
N CYS A 66 -11.77 5.16 4.90
CA CYS A 66 -11.09 5.52 6.13
C CYS A 66 -12.07 6.06 7.18
N LYS A 67 -13.04 6.89 6.78
CA LYS A 67 -14.06 7.45 7.66
C LYS A 67 -14.95 6.36 8.26
N SER A 68 -15.36 5.38 7.46
CA SER A 68 -16.24 4.29 7.92
C SER A 68 -15.53 3.32 8.89
N ILE A 69 -14.21 3.17 8.80
CA ILE A 69 -13.46 2.23 9.64
C ILE A 69 -12.86 2.91 10.88
N ILE A 70 -12.32 4.13 10.74
CA ILE A 70 -11.57 4.82 11.81
C ILE A 70 -12.45 5.83 12.57
N GLY A 71 -13.50 6.37 11.92
CA GLY A 71 -14.27 7.46 12.50
C GLY A 71 -13.55 8.83 12.37
N ARG A 72 -13.73 9.70 13.38
CA ARG A 72 -13.21 11.12 13.34
C ARG A 72 -11.74 11.31 13.01
N PRO A 73 -10.79 10.54 13.55
CA PRO A 73 -9.37 10.79 13.30
C PRO A 73 -8.90 10.42 11.89
N TYR A 74 -9.82 9.94 10.99
CA TYR A 74 -9.48 9.52 9.63
C TYR A 74 -8.68 10.57 8.83
N ARG A 75 -8.94 11.85 9.05
CA ARG A 75 -8.27 12.95 8.32
C ARG A 75 -6.75 12.98 8.49
N LYS A 76 -6.24 12.46 9.61
CA LYS A 76 -4.79 12.36 9.86
C LYS A 76 -4.15 11.17 9.16
N ILE A 77 -4.93 10.13 8.90
CA ILE A 77 -4.48 8.82 8.41
C ILE A 77 -4.76 8.67 6.90
N ALA A 78 -5.85 9.23 6.42
CA ALA A 78 -6.27 9.15 5.02
C ALA A 78 -5.19 9.58 3.99
N PRO A 79 -4.39 10.63 4.20
CA PRO A 79 -3.32 10.99 3.27
C PRO A 79 -2.27 9.88 3.12
N TYR A 80 -1.93 9.20 4.21
CA TYR A 80 -1.02 8.06 4.17
C TYR A 80 -1.62 6.89 3.38
N VAL A 81 -2.88 6.52 3.69
CA VAL A 81 -3.58 5.41 3.02
C VAL A 81 -3.76 5.72 1.53
N THR A 82 -4.07 6.96 1.16
CA THR A 82 -4.17 7.39 -0.24
C THR A 82 -2.85 7.26 -0.98
N THR A 83 -1.75 7.72 -0.37
CA THR A 83 -0.41 7.59 -0.96
C THR A 83 -0.02 6.13 -1.14
N LEU A 84 -0.30 5.31 -0.14
CA LEU A 84 -0.05 3.88 -0.18
C LEU A 84 -0.88 3.19 -1.27
N ALA A 85 -2.16 3.53 -1.40
CA ALA A 85 -3.05 2.98 -2.42
C ALA A 85 -2.56 3.31 -3.84
N ILE A 86 -2.22 4.57 -4.11
CA ILE A 86 -1.70 5.01 -5.41
C ILE A 86 -0.39 4.29 -5.72
N PHE A 87 0.53 4.24 -4.76
CA PHE A 87 1.82 3.59 -4.95
C PHE A 87 1.66 2.10 -5.24
N LEU A 88 0.88 1.37 -4.43
CA LEU A 88 0.66 -0.07 -4.60
C LEU A 88 -0.06 -0.39 -5.92
N PHE A 89 -1.06 0.40 -6.28
CA PHE A 89 -1.78 0.21 -7.53
C PHE A 89 -0.86 0.37 -8.75
N VAL A 90 -0.07 1.44 -8.78
CA VAL A 90 0.90 1.68 -9.86
C VAL A 90 2.02 0.64 -9.86
N ALA A 91 2.50 0.23 -8.68
CA ALA A 91 3.50 -0.82 -8.55
C ALA A 91 3.01 -2.17 -9.09
N ASN A 92 1.75 -2.53 -8.84
CA ASN A 92 1.18 -3.78 -9.34
C ASN A 92 0.97 -3.75 -10.87
N ILE A 93 0.53 -2.61 -11.43
CA ILE A 93 0.33 -2.46 -12.88
C ILE A 93 1.66 -2.29 -13.64
N SER A 94 2.75 -1.94 -12.97
CA SER A 94 4.04 -1.69 -13.64
C SER A 94 4.57 -2.89 -14.44
N GLY A 95 4.13 -4.12 -14.10
CA GLY A 95 4.40 -5.33 -14.87
C GLY A 95 3.90 -5.25 -16.31
N LEU A 96 2.72 -4.65 -16.55
CA LEU A 96 2.18 -4.43 -17.90
C LEU A 96 3.03 -3.50 -18.75
N LEU A 97 3.79 -2.60 -18.11
CA LEU A 97 4.70 -1.67 -18.80
C LEU A 97 6.07 -2.31 -19.08
N GLY A 98 6.24 -3.61 -18.83
CA GLY A 98 7.50 -4.32 -19.02
C GLY A 98 8.55 -4.01 -17.95
N LEU A 99 8.16 -3.36 -16.84
CA LEU A 99 9.01 -3.14 -15.69
C LEU A 99 8.92 -4.34 -14.74
N THR A 100 10.01 -4.64 -14.03
CA THR A 100 9.94 -5.61 -12.93
C THR A 100 9.16 -4.97 -11.78
N PRO A 101 7.97 -5.47 -11.41
CA PRO A 101 7.19 -4.85 -10.34
C PRO A 101 8.00 -4.78 -9.04
N PRO A 102 7.95 -3.66 -8.30
CA PRO A 102 8.54 -3.56 -6.95
C PRO A 102 8.08 -4.68 -6.03
N THR A 103 6.83 -5.06 -6.16
CA THR A 103 6.16 -6.12 -5.38
C THR A 103 6.60 -7.55 -5.75
N ALA A 104 7.40 -7.73 -6.81
CA ALA A 104 8.05 -9.00 -7.14
C ALA A 104 9.25 -9.33 -6.25
N SER A 105 9.71 -8.39 -5.40
CA SER A 105 10.82 -8.59 -4.47
C SER A 105 10.31 -8.68 -3.02
N VAL A 106 10.63 -9.78 -2.34
CA VAL A 106 10.32 -9.96 -0.90
C VAL A 106 10.86 -8.81 -0.05
N SER A 107 12.07 -8.33 -0.36
CA SER A 107 12.69 -7.23 0.37
C SER A 107 11.85 -5.94 0.25
N CYS A 108 11.36 -5.61 -0.95
CA CYS A 108 10.52 -4.43 -1.14
C CYS A 108 9.17 -4.56 -0.43
N THR A 109 8.52 -5.73 -0.54
CA THR A 109 7.20 -5.94 0.07
C THR A 109 7.26 -6.02 1.59
N LEU A 110 8.29 -6.64 2.15
CA LEU A 110 8.52 -6.64 3.60
C LEU A 110 8.85 -5.24 4.11
N THR A 111 9.62 -4.44 3.38
CA THR A 111 9.89 -3.04 3.75
C THR A 111 8.58 -2.24 3.81
N LEU A 112 7.67 -2.40 2.84
CA LEU A 112 6.34 -1.78 2.88
C LEU A 112 5.52 -2.26 4.09
N GLY A 113 5.54 -3.57 4.38
CA GLY A 113 4.88 -4.15 5.53
C GLY A 113 5.42 -3.59 6.85
N ILE A 114 6.74 -3.50 7.00
CA ILE A 114 7.39 -2.94 8.20
C ILE A 114 7.12 -1.45 8.33
N MET A 115 7.15 -0.69 7.24
CA MET A 115 6.81 0.74 7.23
C MET A 115 5.38 0.97 7.71
N THR A 116 4.42 0.22 7.16
CA THR A 116 3.01 0.27 7.54
C THR A 116 2.84 -0.12 9.01
N PHE A 117 3.48 -1.19 9.45
CA PHE A 117 3.49 -1.61 10.86
C PHE A 117 4.02 -0.52 11.79
N THR A 118 5.12 0.12 11.42
CA THR A 118 5.69 1.22 12.21
C THR A 118 4.67 2.36 12.39
N ILE A 119 3.93 2.70 11.34
CA ILE A 119 2.88 3.74 11.39
C ILE A 119 1.72 3.30 12.30
N ILE A 120 1.29 2.03 12.21
CA ILE A 120 0.25 1.46 13.08
C ILE A 120 0.68 1.60 14.55
N GLN A 121 1.91 1.17 14.88
CA GLN A 121 2.42 1.23 16.24
C GLN A 121 2.58 2.68 16.75
N MET A 122 3.13 3.55 15.91
CA MET A 122 3.27 4.97 16.26
C MET A 122 1.92 5.65 16.51
N THR A 123 0.90 5.28 15.73
CA THR A 123 -0.46 5.80 15.92
C THR A 123 -1.04 5.32 17.26
N GLY A 124 -0.93 4.03 17.57
CA GLY A 124 -1.37 3.48 18.86
C GLY A 124 -0.66 4.12 20.07
N ILE A 125 0.66 4.26 20.00
CA ILE A 125 1.44 4.90 21.07
C ILE A 125 1.04 6.38 21.25
N ARG A 126 0.79 7.10 20.16
CA ARG A 126 0.42 8.53 20.23
C ARG A 126 -1.00 8.76 20.73
N SER A 127 -1.94 7.85 20.44
CA SER A 127 -3.34 8.00 20.85
C SER A 127 -3.58 7.56 22.29
N GLN A 128 -2.94 6.48 22.73
CA GLN A 128 -3.18 5.89 24.06
C GLN A 128 -2.08 6.26 25.09
N GLY A 129 -0.92 6.72 24.63
CA GLY A 129 0.28 6.88 25.44
C GLY A 129 1.04 5.56 25.66
N ILE A 130 2.35 5.64 25.91
CA ILE A 130 3.25 4.48 25.96
C ILE A 130 2.85 3.47 27.04
N LEU A 131 2.50 3.95 28.24
CA LEU A 131 2.16 3.06 29.36
C LEU A 131 0.86 2.30 29.13
N SER A 132 -0.19 2.98 28.64
CA SER A 132 -1.49 2.38 28.34
C SER A 132 -1.35 1.38 27.19
N TYR A 133 -0.59 1.74 26.17
CA TYR A 133 -0.33 0.88 25.02
C TYR A 133 0.36 -0.42 25.42
N LEU A 134 1.41 -0.36 26.27
CA LEU A 134 2.11 -1.55 26.76
C LEU A 134 1.23 -2.40 27.69
N LYS A 135 0.39 -1.75 28.51
CA LYS A 135 -0.57 -2.46 29.35
C LYS A 135 -1.59 -3.25 28.54
N GLY A 136 -2.02 -2.74 27.39
CA GLY A 136 -2.92 -3.45 26.46
C GLY A 136 -2.40 -4.79 25.95
N PHE A 137 -1.07 -5.02 25.94
CA PHE A 137 -0.50 -6.33 25.60
C PHE A 137 -0.69 -7.37 26.71
N VAL A 138 -0.87 -6.92 27.94
CA VAL A 138 -0.97 -7.78 29.14
C VAL A 138 -2.43 -8.01 29.53
N ASP A 139 -3.34 -7.11 29.13
CA ASP A 139 -4.76 -7.25 29.41
C ASP A 139 -5.42 -8.38 28.59
N PRO A 140 -6.39 -9.11 29.13
CA PRO A 140 -6.89 -9.09 30.52
C PRO A 140 -6.04 -9.92 31.50
N ASN A 141 -5.07 -10.71 31.02
CA ASN A 141 -4.23 -11.57 31.84
C ASN A 141 -2.82 -11.67 31.21
N PRO A 142 -1.72 -11.62 32.01
CA PRO A 142 -0.34 -11.79 31.53
C PRO A 142 -0.09 -13.03 30.66
N ILE A 143 -0.91 -14.06 30.77
CA ILE A 143 -0.85 -15.28 29.97
C ILE A 143 -1.07 -14.98 28.46
N PHE A 144 -1.80 -13.90 28.10
CA PHE A 144 -2.04 -13.51 26.72
C PHE A 144 -0.90 -12.72 26.08
N LEU A 145 0.06 -12.24 26.85
CA LEU A 145 1.20 -11.48 26.36
C LEU A 145 1.96 -12.17 25.21
N PRO A 146 2.31 -13.47 25.27
CA PRO A 146 3.01 -14.13 24.17
C PRO A 146 2.16 -14.16 22.90
N ILE A 147 0.85 -14.42 23.00
CA ILE A 147 -0.06 -14.51 21.86
C ILE A 147 -0.24 -13.15 21.23
N ASN A 148 -0.44 -12.11 22.03
CA ASN A 148 -0.57 -10.74 21.55
C ASN A 148 0.71 -10.25 20.85
N LEU A 149 1.88 -10.59 21.42
CA LEU A 149 3.17 -10.22 20.82
C LEU A 149 3.42 -10.94 19.49
N ILE A 150 3.09 -12.25 19.40
CA ILE A 150 3.19 -13.02 18.15
C ILE A 150 2.24 -12.41 17.10
N GLY A 151 1.02 -12.04 17.46
CA GLY A 151 0.06 -11.40 16.57
C GLY A 151 0.60 -10.08 16.00
N GLU A 152 1.21 -9.24 16.83
CA GLU A 152 1.82 -7.98 16.38
C GLU A 152 2.99 -8.21 15.42
N ILE A 153 3.88 -9.15 15.72
CA ILE A 153 5.02 -9.48 14.85
C ILE A 153 4.53 -10.12 13.53
N ALA A 154 3.49 -10.93 13.56
CA ALA A 154 2.94 -11.57 12.37
C ALA A 154 2.32 -10.56 11.38
N THR A 155 1.83 -9.41 11.85
CA THR A 155 1.15 -8.40 11.03
C THR A 155 2.01 -7.89 9.86
N PRO A 156 3.25 -7.37 10.03
CA PRO A 156 4.05 -6.87 8.92
C PRO A 156 4.44 -7.98 7.94
N PHE A 157 4.70 -9.20 8.45
CA PHE A 157 4.99 -10.35 7.60
C PHE A 157 3.77 -10.74 6.75
N SER A 158 2.58 -10.80 7.35
CA SER A 158 1.34 -11.12 6.65
C SER A 158 1.05 -10.10 5.54
N LEU A 159 1.20 -8.81 5.82
CA LEU A 159 1.00 -7.75 4.83
C LEU A 159 2.02 -7.83 3.69
N GLY A 160 3.31 -7.97 4.00
CA GLY A 160 4.39 -8.02 3.01
C GLY A 160 4.36 -9.28 2.15
N LEU A 161 4.16 -10.46 2.78
CA LEU A 161 4.11 -11.73 2.06
C LEU A 161 2.86 -11.85 1.17
N ARG A 162 1.74 -11.23 1.54
CA ARG A 162 0.55 -11.20 0.70
C ARG A 162 0.79 -10.44 -0.59
N LEU A 163 1.47 -9.27 -0.53
CA LEU A 163 1.86 -8.52 -1.72
C LEU A 163 2.78 -9.34 -2.64
N PHE A 164 3.82 -9.92 -2.07
CA PHE A 164 4.76 -10.75 -2.80
C PHE A 164 4.10 -12.00 -3.41
N GLY A 165 3.30 -12.71 -2.62
CA GLY A 165 2.62 -13.94 -3.04
C GLY A 165 1.68 -13.74 -4.22
N ASN A 166 0.95 -12.61 -4.26
CA ASN A 166 0.08 -12.27 -5.37
C ASN A 166 0.86 -12.16 -6.70
N ILE A 167 1.94 -11.39 -6.72
CA ILE A 167 2.78 -11.21 -7.92
C ILE A 167 3.53 -12.49 -8.28
N LEU A 168 4.05 -13.22 -7.28
CA LEU A 168 4.73 -14.49 -7.52
C LEU A 168 3.79 -15.52 -8.18
N SER A 169 2.58 -15.68 -7.65
CA SER A 169 1.58 -16.60 -8.21
C SER A 169 1.24 -16.23 -9.66
N GLY A 170 0.99 -14.95 -9.93
CA GLY A 170 0.72 -14.46 -11.28
C GLY A 170 1.89 -14.75 -12.23
N SER A 171 3.12 -14.47 -11.83
CA SER A 171 4.30 -14.68 -12.68
C SER A 171 4.58 -16.16 -12.96
N VAL A 172 4.36 -17.05 -11.98
CA VAL A 172 4.50 -18.51 -12.17
C VAL A 172 3.45 -19.04 -13.13
N ILE A 173 2.17 -18.64 -12.97
CA ILE A 173 1.08 -19.07 -13.85
C ILE A 173 1.33 -18.59 -15.27
N MET A 174 1.73 -17.33 -15.44
CA MET A 174 2.06 -16.77 -16.76
C MET A 174 3.24 -17.50 -17.41
N GLY A 175 4.29 -17.83 -16.65
CA GLY A 175 5.41 -18.62 -17.13
C GLY A 175 5.01 -20.00 -17.63
N LEU A 176 4.10 -20.68 -16.92
CA LEU A 176 3.54 -21.97 -17.34
C LEU A 176 2.71 -21.84 -18.62
N VAL A 177 1.85 -20.83 -18.71
CA VAL A 177 1.03 -20.60 -19.91
C VAL A 177 1.91 -20.37 -21.14
N TYR A 178 2.94 -19.56 -21.03
CA TYR A 178 3.88 -19.33 -22.12
C TYR A 178 4.64 -20.61 -22.53
N SER A 179 5.03 -21.43 -21.57
CA SER A 179 5.79 -22.64 -21.86
C SER A 179 4.95 -23.77 -22.47
N VAL A 180 3.66 -23.88 -22.10
CA VAL A 180 2.77 -24.97 -22.54
C VAL A 180 2.03 -24.61 -23.82
N MET A 181 1.54 -23.39 -23.95
CA MET A 181 0.64 -23.00 -25.03
C MET A 181 1.36 -22.49 -26.30
N GLY A 182 2.65 -22.17 -26.25
CA GLY A 182 3.39 -21.69 -27.41
C GLY A 182 2.64 -20.54 -28.13
N PHE A 183 2.30 -20.71 -29.40
CA PHE A 183 1.52 -19.71 -30.18
C PHE A 183 0.12 -19.44 -29.60
N GLY A 184 -0.51 -20.38 -28.94
CA GLY A 184 -1.81 -20.19 -28.28
C GLY A 184 -1.76 -19.16 -27.16
N ALA A 185 -0.58 -18.93 -26.56
CA ALA A 185 -0.37 -17.93 -25.54
C ALA A 185 -0.71 -16.51 -26.02
N ILE A 186 -0.57 -16.20 -27.31
CA ILE A 186 -0.88 -14.88 -27.89
C ILE A 186 -2.33 -14.48 -27.62
N VAL A 187 -3.25 -15.44 -27.60
CA VAL A 187 -4.69 -15.18 -27.37
C VAL A 187 -5.02 -15.18 -25.88
N VAL A 188 -4.43 -16.10 -25.10
CA VAL A 188 -4.79 -16.30 -23.68
C VAL A 188 -4.03 -15.35 -22.75
N ALA A 189 -2.76 -15.06 -23.06
CA ALA A 189 -1.92 -14.24 -22.18
C ALA A 189 -2.46 -12.83 -21.93
N PRO A 190 -3.00 -12.08 -22.92
CA PRO A 190 -3.57 -10.74 -22.66
C PRO A 190 -4.73 -10.78 -21.64
N ALA A 191 -5.60 -11.79 -21.73
CA ALA A 191 -6.71 -11.94 -20.78
C ALA A 191 -6.20 -12.25 -19.37
N LEU A 192 -5.18 -13.11 -19.26
CA LEU A 192 -4.56 -13.44 -17.97
C LEU A 192 -3.78 -12.25 -17.39
N HIS A 193 -3.08 -11.47 -18.20
CA HIS A 193 -2.47 -10.21 -17.74
C HIS A 193 -3.51 -9.22 -17.24
N GLY A 194 -4.64 -9.08 -17.93
CA GLY A 194 -5.78 -8.27 -17.45
C GLY A 194 -6.27 -8.74 -16.08
N TYR A 195 -6.32 -10.05 -15.87
CA TYR A 195 -6.74 -10.61 -14.58
C TYR A 195 -5.67 -10.45 -13.48
N PHE A 196 -4.44 -10.90 -13.72
CA PHE A 196 -3.41 -10.93 -12.67
C PHE A 196 -2.83 -9.54 -12.37
N ASP A 197 -2.57 -8.72 -13.39
CA ASP A 197 -1.87 -7.46 -13.19
C ASP A 197 -2.84 -6.33 -12.87
N ILE A 198 -4.04 -6.27 -13.51
CA ILE A 198 -5.01 -5.19 -13.28
C ILE A 198 -5.98 -5.57 -12.17
N PHE A 199 -6.77 -6.63 -12.37
CA PHE A 199 -7.86 -6.95 -11.44
C PHE A 199 -7.33 -7.42 -10.09
N SER A 200 -6.42 -8.39 -10.07
CA SER A 200 -5.81 -8.89 -8.83
C SER A 200 -4.98 -7.80 -8.15
N GLY A 201 -4.23 -6.98 -8.92
CA GLY A 201 -3.49 -5.84 -8.41
C GLY A 201 -4.38 -4.79 -7.75
N PHE A 202 -5.56 -4.50 -8.34
CA PHE A 202 -6.56 -3.60 -7.75
C PHE A 202 -7.12 -4.17 -6.44
N ILE A 203 -7.59 -5.42 -6.44
CA ILE A 203 -8.11 -6.08 -5.24
C ILE A 203 -7.05 -6.12 -4.14
N GLN A 204 -5.80 -6.46 -4.49
CA GLN A 204 -4.69 -6.49 -3.54
C GLN A 204 -4.44 -5.14 -2.89
N THR A 205 -4.50 -4.05 -3.68
CA THR A 205 -4.36 -2.68 -3.18
C THR A 205 -5.49 -2.35 -2.19
N LEU A 206 -6.75 -2.65 -2.54
CA LEU A 206 -7.90 -2.45 -1.66
C LEU A 206 -7.74 -3.22 -0.35
N VAL A 207 -7.42 -4.51 -0.43
CA VAL A 207 -7.26 -5.36 0.76
C VAL A 207 -6.13 -4.84 1.65
N PHE A 208 -5.00 -4.44 1.09
CA PHE A 208 -3.88 -3.90 1.87
C PHE A 208 -4.28 -2.60 2.59
N CYS A 209 -4.92 -1.66 1.89
CA CYS A 209 -5.38 -0.40 2.47
C CYS A 209 -6.46 -0.61 3.54
N THR A 210 -7.44 -1.48 3.29
CA THR A 210 -8.49 -1.80 4.25
C THR A 210 -7.92 -2.42 5.52
N LEU A 211 -7.03 -3.42 5.39
CA LEU A 211 -6.39 -4.04 6.56
C LEU A 211 -5.51 -3.06 7.33
N THR A 212 -4.74 -2.21 6.63
CA THR A 212 -3.96 -1.15 7.27
C THR A 212 -4.86 -0.24 8.08
N THR A 213 -5.99 0.19 7.51
CA THR A 213 -6.97 1.06 8.16
C THR A 213 -7.62 0.37 9.36
N MET A 214 -7.97 -0.91 9.25
CA MET A 214 -8.53 -1.72 10.36
C MET A 214 -7.52 -1.90 11.49
N PHE A 215 -6.25 -2.18 11.19
CA PHE A 215 -5.22 -2.30 12.22
C PHE A 215 -4.97 -0.96 12.93
N ILE A 216 -5.01 0.16 12.21
CA ILE A 216 -4.92 1.48 12.82
C ILE A 216 -6.13 1.75 13.73
N SER A 217 -7.35 1.44 13.26
CA SER A 217 -8.57 1.60 14.04
C SER A 217 -8.53 0.81 15.35
N GLY A 218 -8.08 -0.44 15.31
CA GLY A 218 -7.92 -1.28 16.51
C GLY A 218 -6.87 -0.80 17.51
N LYS A 219 -6.06 0.22 17.16
CA LYS A 219 -5.10 0.86 18.07
C LYS A 219 -5.58 2.21 18.62
N LEU A 220 -6.76 2.67 18.19
CA LEU A 220 -7.35 3.89 18.70
C LEU A 220 -8.21 3.59 19.94
N PRO A 221 -8.34 4.52 20.91
CA PRO A 221 -9.25 4.37 22.04
C PRO A 221 -10.71 4.37 21.56
N ASP A 222 -11.55 3.55 22.19
CA ASP A 222 -12.99 3.42 21.85
C ASP A 222 -13.73 4.77 21.92
N GLU A 223 -13.33 5.66 22.83
CA GLU A 223 -13.91 7.00 22.98
C GLU A 223 -13.72 7.90 21.73
N GLU A 224 -12.70 7.65 20.92
CA GLU A 224 -12.49 8.37 19.65
C GLU A 224 -13.34 7.79 18.50
N VAL A 225 -13.79 6.55 18.63
CA VAL A 225 -14.60 5.84 17.62
C VAL A 225 -16.10 6.06 17.84
N ASP A 226 -16.58 6.03 19.10
CA ASP A 226 -18.03 6.06 19.46
C ASP A 226 -18.70 7.44 19.34
N TYR A 227 -17.96 8.51 19.14
CA TYR A 227 -18.53 9.87 19.14
C TYR A 227 -19.44 10.19 17.92
N PHE A 228 -19.62 9.24 16.99
CA PHE A 228 -20.41 9.47 15.76
C PHE A 228 -21.84 8.95 15.83
N ASP A 229 -22.16 7.99 16.72
CA ASP A 229 -23.51 7.41 16.77
C ASP A 229 -24.52 8.23 17.58
N THR A 230 -24.11 9.36 18.19
CA THR A 230 -24.99 10.12 19.10
C THR A 230 -25.46 11.48 18.59
N HIS A 231 -25.02 11.93 17.37
CA HIS A 231 -25.35 13.28 16.88
C HIS A 231 -25.58 13.37 15.34
N GLU A 232 -26.35 12.42 14.75
CA GLU A 232 -27.08 12.66 13.49
C GLU A 232 -28.57 12.52 13.68
#